data_b236ff1beaf0c78f03b5c324004ce680
#
_entry.id   b236ff1beaf0c78f03b5c324004ce680
#
_cell.length_a   1.000
_cell.length_b   1.000
_cell.length_c   1.000
_cell.angle_alpha   90.00
_cell.angle_beta   90.00
_cell.angle_gamma   90.00
#
_symmetry.space_group_name_H-M   'P 1'
#
loop_
_entity.id
_entity.type
_entity.pdbx_description
1 polymer ?
#
loop_
_entity_poly.entity_id
_entity_poly.type
_entity_poly.pdbx_seq_one_letter_code
_entity_poly.pdbx_strand_id
1 'polypeptide(L)'
;MKKFIYLMAMVCTLGFFTACSSDDDDNDKDNFVRNEKIEGTWKVQEAGMDPTTYLPTGSVVLKWEGSDDAAITIPGFNEDKPYPIKDAISTAPLILNGMLRSVLQDVTFNEKGQISATYKEEADDNDWKVANDYATYQVVNEKMITLFLNKTKITEDIDDAQEKAMITSMLDQFKTGIPVHVSYPAANKVYFYVDKDFIAPIIATLYTQVNKIPTTGMDQEDLAQFQMLKAIVNQLPTIMEKTTKFEAGLELIK
;
A
#
# COMPACT_ATOMS: atom_id res chain seq x y z
N MET A 1 -10.59 -16.08 0.20
CA MET A 1 -9.43 -15.72 1.04
C MET A 1 -8.20 -15.29 0.25
N LYS A 2 -7.91 -15.83 -0.96
CA LYS A 2 -6.77 -15.38 -1.78
C LYS A 2 -6.79 -13.87 -2.04
N LYS A 3 -7.94 -13.29 -2.43
CA LYS A 3 -8.09 -11.84 -2.65
C LYS A 3 -7.81 -11.00 -1.39
N PHE A 4 -8.16 -11.52 -0.20
CA PHE A 4 -7.88 -10.86 1.08
C PHE A 4 -6.37 -10.87 1.42
N ILE A 5 -5.68 -11.97 1.19
CA ILE A 5 -4.22 -12.05 1.38
C ILE A 5 -3.50 -11.10 0.42
N TYR A 6 -3.95 -11.02 -0.84
CA TYR A 6 -3.43 -10.04 -1.82
C TYR A 6 -3.75 -8.60 -1.41
N LEU A 7 -4.98 -8.33 -0.92
CA LEU A 7 -5.36 -7.00 -0.42
C LEU A 7 -4.54 -6.62 0.82
N MET A 8 -4.33 -7.55 1.75
CA MET A 8 -3.48 -7.34 2.93
C MET A 8 -2.02 -7.12 2.53
N ALA A 9 -1.50 -7.89 1.58
CA ALA A 9 -0.17 -7.66 1.03
C ALA A 9 -0.11 -6.30 0.32
N MET A 10 -1.13 -5.90 -0.45
CA MET A 10 -1.24 -4.57 -1.06
C MET A 10 -1.38 -3.45 -0.03
N VAL A 11 -2.16 -3.62 1.04
CA VAL A 11 -2.26 -2.62 2.12
C VAL A 11 -0.94 -2.50 2.88
N CYS A 12 -0.22 -3.59 3.11
CA CYS A 12 1.09 -3.54 3.75
C CYS A 12 2.20 -2.99 2.85
N THR A 13 2.07 -3.11 1.52
CA THR A 13 3.12 -2.73 0.56
C THR A 13 2.77 -1.50 -0.27
N LEU A 14 1.50 -1.24 -0.46
CA LEU A 14 0.99 -0.29 -1.44
C LEU A 14 -0.21 0.52 -0.90
N GLY A 15 -0.35 0.79 0.37
CA GLY A 15 -1.46 1.59 0.94
C GLY A 15 -2.01 2.75 0.08
N PHE A 16 -1.60 2.80 -1.19
CA PHE A 16 -1.83 3.84 -2.17
C PHE A 16 -2.92 3.55 -3.21
N PHE A 17 -3.35 2.30 -3.45
CA PHE A 17 -4.15 1.99 -4.64
C PHE A 17 -5.49 1.29 -4.42
N THR A 18 -5.90 1.06 -3.19
CA THR A 18 -7.25 0.58 -2.93
C THR A 18 -8.01 1.63 -2.14
N ALA A 19 -8.70 2.34 -2.70
CA ALA A 19 -9.92 3.00 -3.08
C ALA A 19 -10.93 3.28 -1.99
N CYS A 20 -11.66 4.26 -1.80
CA CYS A 20 -13.07 4.46 -1.76
C CYS A 20 -13.72 5.67 -1.15
N SER A 21 -14.76 5.92 -1.56
CA SER A 21 -16.11 6.48 -1.58
C SER A 21 -16.39 7.69 -0.71
N SER A 22 -16.87 8.73 -1.36
CA SER A 22 -17.82 9.66 -0.75
C SER A 22 -19.22 9.35 -1.29
N ASP A 23 -20.21 9.23 -0.39
CA ASP A 23 -21.60 9.43 -0.75
C ASP A 23 -21.81 10.87 -1.21
N ASP A 24 -22.71 11.02 -2.17
CA ASP A 24 -23.08 12.25 -2.82
C ASP A 24 -23.26 13.44 -1.87
N ASP A 25 -22.39 14.44 -2.04
CA ASP A 25 -22.73 15.82 -1.85
C ASP A 25 -22.12 16.65 -2.99
N ASP A 26 -22.99 17.01 -3.92
CA ASP A 26 -22.70 17.63 -5.22
C ASP A 26 -22.29 19.13 -5.12
N ASN A 27 -21.80 19.59 -3.98
CA ASN A 27 -21.65 21.04 -3.73
C ASN A 27 -20.23 21.59 -3.58
N ASP A 28 -19.16 20.80 -3.74
CA ASP A 28 -17.78 21.30 -3.59
C ASP A 28 -16.88 21.15 -4.82
N LYS A 29 -17.44 21.04 -6.01
CA LYS A 29 -16.67 20.90 -7.26
C LYS A 29 -15.93 22.16 -7.70
N ASP A 30 -16.21 23.32 -7.10
CA ASP A 30 -15.67 24.61 -7.54
C ASP A 30 -14.38 25.03 -6.83
N ASN A 31 -13.88 24.30 -5.83
CA ASN A 31 -12.69 24.67 -5.05
C ASN A 31 -11.53 23.67 -5.09
N PHE A 32 -11.47 22.80 -6.12
CA PHE A 32 -10.33 21.89 -6.25
C PHE A 32 -9.04 22.66 -6.48
N VAL A 33 -8.10 22.58 -5.54
CA VAL A 33 -6.77 23.20 -5.67
C VAL A 33 -5.92 22.31 -6.56
N ARG A 34 -5.49 22.84 -7.69
CA ARG A 34 -4.64 22.12 -8.65
C ARG A 34 -3.18 22.09 -8.21
N ASN A 35 -2.50 20.99 -8.54
CA ASN A 35 -1.05 20.89 -8.47
C ASN A 35 -0.52 20.33 -9.80
N GLU A 36 -0.18 21.20 -10.72
CA GLU A 36 0.29 20.87 -12.07
C GLU A 36 1.53 19.95 -12.07
N LYS A 37 2.31 19.95 -10.98
CA LYS A 37 3.47 19.05 -10.84
C LYS A 37 3.08 17.59 -10.70
N ILE A 38 1.92 17.31 -10.06
CA ILE A 38 1.39 15.95 -9.89
C ILE A 38 0.65 15.50 -11.15
N GLU A 39 -0.07 16.42 -11.82
CA GLU A 39 -0.93 16.10 -12.95
C GLU A 39 -0.19 15.41 -14.10
N GLY A 40 -0.87 14.46 -14.72
CA GLY A 40 -0.39 13.64 -15.84
C GLY A 40 -0.16 12.19 -15.48
N THR A 41 0.37 11.42 -16.42
CA THR A 41 0.63 9.99 -16.30
C THR A 41 2.04 9.72 -15.78
N TRP A 42 2.10 8.93 -14.73
CA TRP A 42 3.32 8.53 -14.04
C TRP A 42 3.50 7.02 -14.15
N LYS A 43 4.64 6.56 -14.64
CA LYS A 43 4.93 5.15 -14.90
C LYS A 43 5.67 4.51 -13.74
N VAL A 44 5.41 3.23 -13.57
CA VAL A 44 6.20 2.36 -12.67
C VAL A 44 7.58 2.14 -13.26
N GLN A 45 8.62 2.31 -12.44
CA GLN A 45 10.00 2.12 -12.85
C GLN A 45 10.34 0.64 -13.02
N GLU A 46 11.31 0.34 -13.89
CA GLU A 46 11.86 -1.01 -14.02
C GLU A 46 12.46 -1.48 -12.69
N ALA A 47 12.12 -2.71 -12.31
CA ALA A 47 12.73 -3.36 -11.15
C ALA A 47 14.14 -3.84 -11.49
N GLY A 48 15.09 -3.61 -10.59
CA GLY A 48 16.47 -4.01 -10.81
C GLY A 48 17.33 -3.83 -9.57
N MET A 49 18.63 -3.80 -9.79
CA MET A 49 19.63 -3.48 -8.76
C MET A 49 20.58 -2.42 -9.29
N ASP A 50 20.90 -1.45 -8.47
CA ASP A 50 21.94 -0.46 -8.77
C ASP A 50 23.31 -1.16 -8.84
N PRO A 51 24.04 -1.03 -9.95
CA PRO A 51 25.29 -1.77 -10.15
C PRO A 51 26.45 -1.28 -9.24
N THR A 52 26.31 -0.13 -8.62
CA THR A 52 27.33 0.47 -7.75
C THR A 52 27.06 0.19 -6.28
N THR A 53 25.80 0.36 -5.86
CA THR A 53 25.40 0.23 -4.44
C THR A 53 24.87 -1.16 -4.12
N TYR A 54 24.52 -1.96 -5.13
CA TYR A 54 23.83 -3.25 -5.00
C TYR A 54 22.52 -3.16 -4.23
N LEU A 55 21.88 -1.99 -4.21
CA LEU A 55 20.57 -1.80 -3.62
C LEU A 55 19.46 -2.01 -4.67
N PRO A 56 18.28 -2.51 -4.25
CA PRO A 56 17.13 -2.62 -5.14
C PRO A 56 16.73 -1.27 -5.73
N THR A 57 16.42 -1.26 -7.02
CA THR A 57 15.86 -0.11 -7.74
C THR A 57 14.46 -0.43 -8.23
N GLY A 58 13.64 0.59 -8.42
CA GLY A 58 12.26 0.48 -8.88
C GLY A 58 11.38 1.51 -8.19
N SER A 59 10.07 1.32 -8.32
CA SER A 59 9.10 2.28 -7.78
C SER A 59 8.85 2.15 -6.29
N VAL A 60 8.90 0.94 -5.72
CA VAL A 60 8.67 0.76 -4.29
C VAL A 60 9.89 1.24 -3.50
N VAL A 61 9.65 2.20 -2.62
CA VAL A 61 10.68 2.79 -1.75
C VAL A 61 10.25 2.62 -0.30
N LEU A 62 11.09 1.96 0.48
CA LEU A 62 10.93 1.83 1.92
C LEU A 62 12.13 2.49 2.60
N LYS A 63 11.86 3.36 3.59
CA LYS A 63 12.91 3.95 4.42
C LYS A 63 12.59 3.69 5.87
N TRP A 64 13.58 3.27 6.62
CA TRP A 64 13.44 2.94 8.03
C TRP A 64 14.65 3.42 8.83
N GLU A 65 14.37 4.01 9.99
CA GLU A 65 15.31 4.31 11.03
C GLU A 65 14.73 3.84 12.36
N GLY A 66 15.53 3.22 13.19
CA GLY A 66 15.07 2.70 14.48
C GLY A 66 16.17 1.99 15.23
N SER A 67 15.81 1.26 16.26
CA SER A 67 16.74 0.55 17.10
C SER A 67 17.37 -0.64 16.38
N ASP A 68 18.69 -0.84 16.52
CA ASP A 68 19.42 -1.95 15.89
C ASP A 68 18.97 -3.34 16.38
N ASP A 69 18.28 -3.41 17.53
CA ASP A 69 17.68 -4.65 18.05
C ASP A 69 16.27 -4.94 17.52
N ALA A 70 15.75 -4.09 16.63
CA ALA A 70 14.47 -4.35 15.96
C ALA A 70 14.64 -5.50 14.96
N ALA A 71 13.90 -6.58 15.18
CA ALA A 71 13.99 -7.78 14.36
C ALA A 71 12.62 -8.44 14.19
N ILE A 72 12.47 -9.25 13.15
CA ILE A 72 11.27 -10.02 12.84
C ILE A 72 11.59 -11.50 12.74
N THR A 73 10.69 -12.33 13.25
CA THR A 73 10.72 -13.78 13.11
C THR A 73 9.60 -14.23 12.20
N ILE A 74 9.94 -14.99 11.16
CA ILE A 74 8.97 -15.55 10.22
C ILE A 74 8.94 -17.06 10.44
N PRO A 75 7.81 -17.64 10.86
CA PRO A 75 7.68 -19.08 11.09
C PRO A 75 8.11 -19.91 9.87
N GLY A 76 8.89 -20.93 10.11
CA GLY A 76 9.41 -21.82 9.06
C GLY A 76 10.58 -21.25 8.25
N PHE A 77 11.00 -19.98 8.49
CA PHE A 77 12.08 -19.35 7.74
C PHE A 77 13.29 -18.96 8.61
N ASN A 78 13.07 -18.27 9.73
CA ASN A 78 14.17 -17.73 10.54
C ASN A 78 13.90 -17.81 12.06
N GLU A 79 13.23 -18.87 12.52
CA GLU A 79 12.82 -19.05 13.93
C GLU A 79 13.99 -19.01 14.92
N ASP A 80 15.12 -19.61 14.54
CA ASP A 80 16.31 -19.67 15.38
C ASP A 80 17.13 -18.38 15.40
N LYS A 81 16.93 -17.50 14.42
CA LYS A 81 17.68 -16.25 14.27
C LYS A 81 16.79 -15.15 13.72
N PRO A 82 16.23 -14.30 14.59
CA PRO A 82 15.43 -13.15 14.15
C PRO A 82 16.15 -12.31 13.10
N TYR A 83 15.44 -11.88 12.07
CA TYR A 83 16.00 -11.11 10.97
C TYR A 83 15.92 -9.61 11.28
N PRO A 84 17.02 -8.87 11.25
CA PRO A 84 17.01 -7.43 11.55
C PRO A 84 16.05 -6.68 10.62
N ILE A 85 15.24 -5.77 11.17
CA ILE A 85 14.30 -4.97 10.37
C ILE A 85 15.02 -4.15 9.31
N LYS A 86 16.18 -3.60 9.64
CA LYS A 86 17.02 -2.85 8.70
C LYS A 86 17.34 -3.65 7.44
N ASP A 87 17.67 -4.93 7.60
CA ASP A 87 18.00 -5.81 6.47
C ASP A 87 16.71 -6.21 5.71
N ALA A 88 15.62 -6.48 6.43
CA ALA A 88 14.32 -6.75 5.82
C ALA A 88 13.85 -5.58 4.93
N ILE A 89 13.91 -4.35 5.43
CA ILE A 89 13.52 -3.14 4.70
C ILE A 89 14.45 -2.88 3.50
N SER A 90 15.74 -3.20 3.61
CA SER A 90 16.67 -3.00 2.49
C SER A 90 16.47 -4.01 1.36
N THR A 91 15.97 -5.20 1.66
CA THR A 91 15.79 -6.29 0.67
C THR A 91 14.35 -6.41 0.15
N ALA A 92 13.35 -6.06 0.96
CA ALA A 92 11.94 -6.14 0.56
C ALA A 92 11.61 -5.43 -0.77
N PRO A 93 12.16 -4.24 -1.09
CA PRO A 93 11.90 -3.58 -2.36
C PRO A 93 12.25 -4.42 -3.59
N LEU A 94 13.21 -5.35 -3.50
CA LEU A 94 13.55 -6.23 -4.62
C LEU A 94 12.35 -7.10 -5.05
N ILE A 95 11.68 -7.71 -4.08
CA ILE A 95 10.51 -8.55 -4.33
C ILE A 95 9.31 -7.68 -4.69
N LEU A 96 9.07 -6.63 -3.91
CA LEU A 96 7.91 -5.74 -4.07
C LEU A 96 7.89 -5.00 -5.41
N ASN A 97 9.04 -4.58 -5.92
CA ASN A 97 9.16 -3.96 -7.24
C ASN A 97 8.84 -4.95 -8.37
N GLY A 98 9.29 -6.21 -8.24
CA GLY A 98 8.93 -7.26 -9.19
C GLY A 98 7.42 -7.50 -9.22
N MET A 99 6.79 -7.64 -8.06
CA MET A 99 5.34 -7.83 -7.94
C MET A 99 4.57 -6.61 -8.46
N LEU A 100 4.95 -5.40 -8.06
CA LEU A 100 4.30 -4.17 -8.51
C LEU A 100 4.33 -4.06 -10.05
N ARG A 101 5.48 -4.28 -10.64
CA ARG A 101 5.68 -4.18 -12.09
C ARG A 101 4.83 -5.18 -12.88
N SER A 102 4.54 -6.35 -12.30
CA SER A 102 3.71 -7.36 -12.96
C SER A 102 2.22 -6.99 -12.99
N VAL A 103 1.76 -6.11 -12.10
CA VAL A 103 0.33 -5.78 -11.96
C VAL A 103 -0.01 -4.29 -12.17
N LEU A 104 0.96 -3.37 -12.13
CA LEU A 104 0.73 -1.94 -12.32
C LEU A 104 1.70 -1.38 -13.37
N GLN A 105 1.16 -0.69 -14.37
CA GLN A 105 1.94 -0.04 -15.43
C GLN A 105 2.13 1.45 -15.17
N ASP A 106 1.04 2.16 -14.91
CA ASP A 106 1.04 3.60 -14.69
C ASP A 106 -0.13 4.06 -13.83
N VAL A 107 -0.01 5.30 -13.35
CA VAL A 107 -1.07 6.02 -12.61
C VAL A 107 -1.20 7.40 -13.21
N THR A 108 -2.42 7.85 -13.46
CA THR A 108 -2.72 9.18 -13.99
C THR A 108 -3.50 10.00 -12.97
N PHE A 109 -2.99 11.19 -12.68
CA PHE A 109 -3.65 12.22 -11.87
C PHE A 109 -4.20 13.28 -12.81
N ASN A 110 -5.51 13.51 -12.81
CA ASN A 110 -6.11 14.50 -13.69
C ASN A 110 -6.37 15.85 -12.97
N GLU A 111 -6.67 16.86 -13.75
CA GLU A 111 -6.95 18.23 -13.28
C GLU A 111 -8.23 18.37 -12.42
N LYS A 112 -9.06 17.33 -12.35
CA LYS A 112 -10.31 17.29 -11.58
C LYS A 112 -10.17 16.53 -10.26
N GLY A 113 -8.95 16.14 -9.88
CA GLY A 113 -8.71 15.38 -8.66
C GLY A 113 -9.01 13.88 -8.79
N GLN A 114 -9.23 13.36 -9.99
CA GLN A 114 -9.46 11.93 -10.19
C GLN A 114 -8.14 11.21 -10.45
N ILE A 115 -8.08 9.96 -10.02
CA ILE A 115 -6.95 9.06 -10.25
C ILE A 115 -7.43 7.90 -11.11
N SER A 116 -6.67 7.56 -12.13
CA SER A 116 -6.82 6.32 -12.89
C SER A 116 -5.51 5.55 -12.93
N ALA A 117 -5.58 4.24 -13.16
CA ALA A 117 -4.41 3.38 -13.24
C ALA A 117 -4.57 2.35 -14.35
N THR A 118 -3.45 2.00 -15.00
CA THR A 118 -3.37 0.87 -15.92
C THR A 118 -2.80 -0.31 -15.16
N TYR A 119 -3.59 -1.38 -15.01
CA TYR A 119 -3.27 -2.49 -14.11
C TYR A 119 -3.69 -3.85 -14.67
N LYS A 120 -3.26 -4.93 -14.02
CA LYS A 120 -3.72 -6.30 -14.19
C LYS A 120 -4.28 -6.82 -12.87
N GLU A 121 -5.31 -7.67 -12.92
CA GLU A 121 -5.85 -8.30 -11.71
C GLU A 121 -4.91 -9.37 -11.17
N GLU A 122 -4.31 -10.15 -12.07
CA GLU A 122 -3.28 -11.14 -11.73
C GLU A 122 -2.03 -10.92 -12.60
N ALA A 123 -0.89 -11.33 -12.10
CA ALA A 123 0.39 -11.11 -12.80
C ALA A 123 0.50 -11.84 -14.15
N ASP A 124 -0.24 -12.95 -14.31
CA ASP A 124 -0.30 -13.78 -15.52
C ASP A 124 -1.44 -13.42 -16.47
N ASP A 125 -2.26 -12.43 -16.13
CA ASP A 125 -3.25 -11.87 -17.07
C ASP A 125 -2.56 -11.38 -18.35
N ASN A 126 -3.20 -11.62 -19.51
CA ASN A 126 -2.68 -11.15 -20.79
C ASN A 126 -2.97 -9.66 -21.03
N ASP A 127 -4.09 -9.16 -20.54
CA ASP A 127 -4.61 -7.84 -20.87
C ASP A 127 -4.47 -6.84 -19.71
N TRP A 128 -3.99 -5.64 -20.03
CA TRP A 128 -4.02 -4.50 -19.14
C TRP A 128 -5.41 -3.86 -19.12
N LYS A 129 -5.91 -3.58 -17.94
CA LYS A 129 -7.19 -2.91 -17.69
C LYS A 129 -6.95 -1.49 -17.21
N VAL A 130 -7.94 -0.62 -17.40
CA VAL A 130 -7.90 0.74 -16.84
C VAL A 130 -8.89 0.83 -15.68
N ALA A 131 -8.38 1.10 -14.50
CA ALA A 131 -9.17 1.43 -13.31
C ALA A 131 -9.50 2.92 -13.33
N ASN A 132 -10.79 3.25 -13.34
CA ASN A 132 -11.30 4.60 -13.15
C ASN A 132 -12.20 4.62 -11.92
N ASP A 133 -12.34 5.79 -11.30
CA ASP A 133 -13.26 6.02 -10.18
C ASP A 133 -13.00 5.19 -8.91
N TYR A 134 -11.79 4.62 -8.79
CA TYR A 134 -11.37 3.93 -7.57
C TYR A 134 -10.80 4.89 -6.52
N ALA A 135 -10.30 6.05 -6.92
CA ALA A 135 -9.76 7.05 -6.01
C ALA A 135 -9.86 8.46 -6.58
N THR A 136 -9.93 9.42 -5.67
CA THR A 136 -9.75 10.84 -5.95
C THR A 136 -8.68 11.42 -5.04
N TYR A 137 -8.20 12.63 -5.34
CA TYR A 137 -7.25 13.30 -4.48
C TYR A 137 -7.63 14.78 -4.30
N GLN A 138 -7.22 15.34 -3.17
CA GLN A 138 -7.28 16.78 -2.90
C GLN A 138 -5.88 17.27 -2.54
N VAL A 139 -5.49 18.41 -3.07
CA VAL A 139 -4.20 19.02 -2.76
C VAL A 139 -4.31 19.81 -1.45
N VAL A 140 -3.57 19.37 -0.43
CA VAL A 140 -3.47 20.08 0.85
C VAL A 140 -2.44 21.21 0.75
N ASN A 141 -1.29 20.90 0.15
CA ASN A 141 -0.21 21.86 -0.15
C ASN A 141 0.76 21.23 -1.17
N GLU A 142 1.84 21.93 -1.52
CA GLU A 142 2.84 21.45 -2.51
C GLU A 142 3.51 20.09 -2.14
N LYS A 143 3.45 19.70 -0.87
CA LYS A 143 4.14 18.50 -0.33
C LYS A 143 3.17 17.45 0.22
N MET A 144 1.87 17.68 0.10
CA MET A 144 0.86 16.77 0.66
C MET A 144 -0.43 16.80 -0.15
N ILE A 145 -0.95 15.63 -0.41
CA ILE A 145 -2.31 15.41 -0.91
C ILE A 145 -3.08 14.54 0.08
N THR A 146 -4.39 14.59 0.02
CA THR A 146 -5.26 13.61 0.67
C THR A 146 -5.88 12.73 -0.41
N LEU A 147 -5.72 11.41 -0.30
CA LEU A 147 -6.40 10.44 -1.15
C LEU A 147 -7.73 10.05 -0.52
N PHE A 148 -8.75 10.06 -1.32
CA PHE A 148 -10.08 9.55 -0.97
C PHE A 148 -10.39 8.33 -1.82
N LEU A 149 -10.82 7.35 -1.15
CA LEU A 149 -10.97 6.02 -1.68
C LEU A 149 -12.45 5.72 -2.07
N ASN A 150 -12.86 5.16 -3.31
CA ASN A 150 -14.23 4.73 -3.67
C ASN A 150 -14.62 3.35 -3.11
N LYS A 151 -15.05 3.26 -1.84
CA LYS A 151 -15.42 2.02 -1.14
C LYS A 151 -16.41 1.16 -1.93
N THR A 152 -17.41 1.75 -2.53
CA THR A 152 -18.41 1.04 -3.32
C THR A 152 -17.74 0.34 -4.50
N LYS A 153 -16.88 1.06 -5.23
CA LYS A 153 -16.19 0.52 -6.40
C LYS A 153 -15.27 -0.65 -6.07
N ILE A 154 -14.55 -0.59 -4.90
CA ILE A 154 -13.64 -1.66 -4.51
C ILE A 154 -14.36 -2.92 -4.07
N THR A 155 -15.52 -2.73 -3.45
CA THR A 155 -16.25 -3.85 -2.90
C THR A 155 -17.34 -4.37 -3.84
N GLU A 156 -17.51 -3.79 -5.05
CA GLU A 156 -18.59 -4.18 -5.96
C GLU A 156 -18.46 -5.63 -6.43
N ASP A 157 -17.25 -6.08 -6.75
CA ASP A 157 -16.97 -7.42 -7.29
C ASP A 157 -16.63 -8.46 -6.21
N ILE A 158 -16.88 -8.15 -4.93
CA ILE A 158 -16.66 -9.09 -3.82
C ILE A 158 -17.99 -9.80 -3.51
N ASP A 159 -18.06 -11.06 -3.91
CA ASP A 159 -19.27 -11.88 -3.72
C ASP A 159 -19.40 -12.43 -2.28
N ASP A 160 -18.27 -12.73 -1.61
CA ASP A 160 -18.28 -13.23 -0.25
C ASP A 160 -18.62 -12.11 0.74
N ALA A 161 -19.75 -12.28 1.42
CA ALA A 161 -20.29 -11.27 2.34
C ALA A 161 -19.38 -11.02 3.55
N GLN A 162 -18.64 -12.02 4.03
CA GLN A 162 -17.74 -11.89 5.17
C GLN A 162 -16.46 -11.17 4.75
N GLU A 163 -15.88 -11.53 3.59
CA GLU A 163 -14.75 -10.85 2.98
C GLU A 163 -15.09 -9.38 2.69
N LYS A 164 -16.26 -9.14 2.09
CA LYS A 164 -16.77 -7.79 1.81
C LYS A 164 -16.93 -6.95 3.08
N ALA A 165 -17.52 -7.52 4.13
CA ALA A 165 -17.69 -6.80 5.40
C ALA A 165 -16.34 -6.45 6.06
N MET A 166 -15.37 -7.36 5.99
CA MET A 166 -14.04 -7.15 6.54
C MET A 166 -13.29 -6.05 5.78
N ILE A 167 -13.29 -6.09 4.45
CA ILE A 167 -12.67 -5.07 3.59
C ILE A 167 -13.35 -3.72 3.83
N THR A 168 -14.69 -3.69 3.87
CA THR A 168 -15.46 -2.49 4.18
C THR A 168 -15.04 -1.89 5.51
N SER A 169 -14.92 -2.70 6.57
CA SER A 169 -14.48 -2.25 7.90
C SER A 169 -13.07 -1.68 7.91
N MET A 170 -12.16 -2.24 7.10
CA MET A 170 -10.81 -1.69 6.95
C MET A 170 -10.84 -0.35 6.22
N LEU A 171 -11.62 -0.24 5.15
CA LEU A 171 -11.76 0.98 4.38
C LEU A 171 -12.39 2.13 5.20
N ASP A 172 -13.32 1.83 6.09
CA ASP A 172 -13.96 2.83 6.96
C ASP A 172 -12.98 3.58 7.88
N GLN A 173 -11.79 3.02 8.09
CA GLN A 173 -10.73 3.72 8.81
C GLN A 173 -10.13 4.89 8.01
N PHE A 174 -10.28 4.85 6.69
CA PHE A 174 -9.76 5.86 5.76
C PHE A 174 -10.83 6.83 5.25
N LYS A 175 -12.01 6.84 5.85
CA LYS A 175 -13.14 7.71 5.43
C LYS A 175 -12.81 9.20 5.44
N THR A 176 -11.84 9.64 6.23
CA THR A 176 -11.36 11.04 6.28
C THR A 176 -10.24 11.30 5.27
N GLY A 177 -9.92 10.31 4.43
CA GLY A 177 -8.83 10.34 3.48
C GLY A 177 -7.50 9.86 4.04
N ILE A 178 -6.59 9.53 3.14
CA ILE A 178 -5.23 9.09 3.43
C ILE A 178 -4.28 10.27 3.17
N PRO A 179 -3.59 10.80 4.18
CA PRO A 179 -2.57 11.82 3.97
C PRO A 179 -1.35 11.20 3.27
N VAL A 180 -1.03 11.70 2.09
CA VAL A 180 0.11 11.25 1.28
C VAL A 180 1.07 12.41 1.10
N HIS A 181 2.29 12.22 1.54
CA HIS A 181 3.37 13.14 1.30
C HIS A 181 3.83 13.05 -0.16
N VAL A 182 4.19 14.20 -0.71
CA VAL A 182 4.67 14.31 -2.10
C VAL A 182 6.02 14.99 -2.10
N SER A 183 6.98 14.42 -2.80
CA SER A 183 8.25 15.07 -3.07
C SER A 183 8.69 14.82 -4.51
N TYR A 184 9.59 15.65 -5.01
CA TYR A 184 10.06 15.64 -6.39
C TYR A 184 11.58 15.45 -6.41
N PRO A 185 12.07 14.18 -6.38
CA PRO A 185 13.51 13.89 -6.37
C PRO A 185 14.24 14.38 -7.63
N ALA A 186 13.54 14.46 -8.78
CA ALA A 186 14.02 15.01 -10.03
C ALA A 186 12.86 15.61 -10.85
N ALA A 187 13.15 16.33 -11.91
CA ALA A 187 12.13 16.98 -12.75
C ALA A 187 11.11 16.01 -13.37
N ASN A 188 11.54 14.78 -13.62
CA ASN A 188 10.69 13.71 -14.17
C ASN A 188 10.35 12.62 -13.15
N LYS A 189 10.52 12.89 -11.84
CA LYS A 189 10.24 11.92 -10.77
C LYS A 189 9.33 12.54 -9.71
N VAL A 190 8.39 11.74 -9.23
CA VAL A 190 7.56 12.04 -8.07
C VAL A 190 7.66 10.89 -7.08
N TYR A 191 7.76 11.20 -5.81
CA TYR A 191 7.72 10.24 -4.70
C TYR A 191 6.52 10.53 -3.82
N PHE A 192 5.55 9.62 -3.84
CA PHE A 192 4.38 9.59 -2.97
C PHE A 192 4.66 8.63 -1.82
N TYR A 193 4.46 9.06 -0.58
CA TYR A 193 4.71 8.19 0.57
C TYR A 193 3.81 8.52 1.76
N VAL A 194 3.60 7.53 2.59
CA VAL A 194 3.04 7.68 3.93
C VAL A 194 4.15 7.47 4.96
N ASP A 195 3.99 8.07 6.12
CA ASP A 195 4.98 8.02 7.19
C ASP A 195 4.54 7.13 8.36
N LYS A 196 5.40 7.05 9.38
CA LYS A 196 5.15 6.30 10.59
C LYS A 196 3.88 6.74 11.30
N ASP A 197 3.61 8.05 11.36
CA ASP A 197 2.50 8.59 12.15
C ASP A 197 1.14 8.15 11.56
N PHE A 198 1.08 8.00 10.25
CA PHE A 198 -0.07 7.43 9.57
C PHE A 198 -0.13 5.90 9.70
N ILE A 199 0.99 5.18 9.56
CA ILE A 199 1.02 3.71 9.50
C ILE A 199 0.83 3.07 10.88
N ALA A 200 1.37 3.65 11.94
CA ALA A 200 1.33 3.03 13.28
C ALA A 200 -0.10 2.76 13.81
N PRO A 201 -1.08 3.66 13.68
CA PRO A 201 -2.48 3.36 14.05
C PRO A 201 -3.09 2.24 13.21
N ILE A 202 -2.74 2.15 11.92
CA ILE A 202 -3.23 1.09 11.02
C ILE A 202 -2.70 -0.26 11.48
N ILE A 203 -1.42 -0.35 11.81
CA ILE A 203 -0.80 -1.57 12.35
C ILE A 203 -1.50 -2.01 13.65
N ALA A 204 -1.80 -1.08 14.56
CA ALA A 204 -2.52 -1.37 15.80
C ALA A 204 -3.92 -1.95 15.53
N THR A 205 -4.62 -1.40 14.54
CA THR A 205 -5.92 -1.91 14.12
C THR A 205 -5.79 -3.29 13.45
N LEU A 206 -4.85 -3.44 12.54
CA LEU A 206 -4.56 -4.69 11.85
C LEU A 206 -4.25 -5.81 12.85
N TYR A 207 -3.39 -5.56 13.83
CA TYR A 207 -3.10 -6.45 14.94
C TYR A 207 -4.39 -6.90 15.65
N THR A 208 -5.28 -5.95 15.94
CA THR A 208 -6.54 -6.24 16.62
C THR A 208 -7.47 -7.09 15.74
N GLN A 209 -7.59 -6.78 14.46
CA GLN A 209 -8.50 -7.48 13.54
C GLN A 209 -8.01 -8.90 13.22
N VAL A 210 -6.74 -9.08 12.89
CA VAL A 210 -6.17 -10.40 12.58
C VAL A 210 -6.35 -11.37 13.75
N ASN A 211 -6.25 -10.89 15.00
CA ASN A 211 -6.44 -11.73 16.17
C ASN A 211 -7.92 -12.11 16.44
N LYS A 212 -8.88 -11.47 15.79
CA LYS A 212 -10.31 -11.80 15.87
C LYS A 212 -10.78 -12.76 14.79
N ILE A 213 -10.00 -12.99 13.73
CA ILE A 213 -10.40 -13.87 12.63
C ILE A 213 -10.46 -15.32 13.13
N PRO A 214 -11.64 -15.98 13.02
CA PRO A 214 -11.77 -17.37 13.40
C PRO A 214 -11.03 -18.28 12.40
N THR A 215 -10.31 -19.26 12.91
CA THR A 215 -9.60 -20.25 12.06
C THR A 215 -10.45 -21.50 11.78
N THR A 216 -11.65 -21.57 12.35
CA THR A 216 -12.57 -22.68 12.16
C THR A 216 -13.09 -22.71 10.73
N GLY A 217 -12.89 -23.84 10.05
CA GLY A 217 -13.34 -24.02 8.65
C GLY A 217 -12.31 -23.62 7.59
N MET A 218 -11.12 -23.15 7.98
CA MET A 218 -10.00 -23.00 7.06
C MET A 218 -9.46 -24.38 6.67
N ASP A 219 -9.12 -24.58 5.42
CA ASP A 219 -8.34 -25.76 5.02
C ASP A 219 -6.89 -25.66 5.55
N GLN A 220 -6.11 -26.73 5.38
CA GLN A 220 -4.77 -26.80 5.96
C GLN A 220 -3.79 -25.79 5.34
N GLU A 221 -3.91 -25.51 4.06
CA GLU A 221 -3.05 -24.56 3.34
C GLU A 221 -3.39 -23.12 3.75
N ASP A 222 -4.67 -22.76 3.72
CA ASP A 222 -5.16 -21.45 4.17
C ASP A 222 -4.82 -21.19 5.63
N LEU A 223 -4.95 -22.20 6.50
CA LEU A 223 -4.59 -22.09 7.91
C LEU A 223 -3.11 -21.82 8.12
N ALA A 224 -2.23 -22.51 7.38
CA ALA A 224 -0.78 -22.31 7.48
C ALA A 224 -0.39 -20.90 7.03
N GLN A 225 -0.94 -20.42 5.90
CA GLN A 225 -0.71 -19.06 5.39
C GLN A 225 -1.23 -18.01 6.37
N PHE A 226 -2.42 -18.21 6.93
CA PHE A 226 -2.99 -17.31 7.91
C PHE A 226 -2.17 -17.26 9.22
N GLN A 227 -1.68 -18.39 9.70
CA GLN A 227 -0.83 -18.46 10.90
C GLN A 227 0.49 -17.72 10.67
N MET A 228 1.11 -17.85 9.50
CA MET A 228 2.31 -17.08 9.13
C MET A 228 2.03 -15.57 9.12
N LEU A 229 0.96 -15.14 8.44
CA LEU A 229 0.54 -13.75 8.42
C LEU A 229 0.31 -13.21 9.84
N LYS A 230 -0.43 -13.97 10.67
CA LYS A 230 -0.72 -13.61 12.06
C LYS A 230 0.55 -13.47 12.89
N ALA A 231 1.51 -14.36 12.72
CA ALA A 231 2.79 -14.30 13.41
C ALA A 231 3.59 -13.04 13.05
N ILE A 232 3.57 -12.64 11.77
CA ILE A 232 4.20 -11.40 11.31
C ILE A 232 3.48 -10.18 11.90
N VAL A 233 2.15 -10.11 11.74
CA VAL A 233 1.34 -8.97 12.20
C VAL A 233 1.46 -8.75 13.70
N ASN A 234 1.55 -9.82 14.50
CA ASN A 234 1.70 -9.73 15.94
C ASN A 234 3.02 -9.10 16.41
N GLN A 235 4.03 -9.04 15.56
CA GLN A 235 5.32 -8.42 15.89
C GLN A 235 5.36 -6.94 15.49
N LEU A 236 4.49 -6.50 14.55
CA LEU A 236 4.53 -5.14 14.01
C LEU A 236 4.37 -4.03 15.07
N PRO A 237 3.50 -4.13 16.09
CA PRO A 237 3.42 -3.10 17.14
C PRO A 237 4.76 -2.88 17.84
N THR A 238 5.43 -3.95 18.27
CA THR A 238 6.74 -3.88 18.93
C THR A 238 7.82 -3.32 18.01
N ILE A 239 7.78 -3.68 16.72
CA ILE A 239 8.67 -3.11 15.71
C ILE A 239 8.42 -1.61 15.57
N MET A 240 7.15 -1.17 15.54
CA MET A 240 6.80 0.24 15.46
C MET A 240 7.22 1.05 16.68
N GLU A 241 7.19 0.48 17.88
CA GLU A 241 7.74 1.11 19.09
C GLU A 241 9.24 1.38 18.97
N LYS A 242 9.98 0.45 18.35
CA LYS A 242 11.43 0.56 18.10
C LYS A 242 11.78 1.40 16.87
N THR A 243 10.80 1.83 16.09
CA THR A 243 10.98 2.63 14.89
C THR A 243 10.94 4.11 15.23
N THR A 244 11.95 4.88 14.82
CA THR A 244 11.97 6.34 14.94
C THR A 244 11.43 7.01 13.69
N LYS A 245 11.72 6.44 12.49
CA LYS A 245 11.23 6.93 11.21
C LYS A 245 10.84 5.75 10.33
N PHE A 246 9.73 5.87 9.64
CA PHE A 246 9.32 4.96 8.59
C PHE A 246 8.63 5.72 7.47
N GLU A 247 9.04 5.46 6.25
CA GLU A 247 8.37 5.93 5.03
C GLU A 247 8.15 4.73 4.12
N ALA A 248 6.94 4.58 3.62
CA ALA A 248 6.61 3.61 2.59
C ALA A 248 5.93 4.32 1.43
N GLY A 249 6.41 4.10 0.20
CA GLY A 249 5.88 4.86 -0.91
C GLY A 249 6.29 4.37 -2.29
N LEU A 250 5.82 5.12 -3.28
CA LEU A 250 6.10 4.89 -4.69
C LEU A 250 6.84 6.08 -5.30
N GLU A 251 8.00 5.82 -5.87
CA GLU A 251 8.68 6.74 -6.76
C GLU A 251 8.32 6.38 -8.21
N LEU A 252 7.64 7.29 -8.89
CA LEU A 252 7.15 7.13 -10.25
C LEU A 252 7.87 8.10 -11.18
N ILE A 253 7.89 7.79 -12.49
CA ILE A 253 8.57 8.59 -13.54
C ILE A 253 7.58 9.03 -14.63
N LYS A 254 7.83 10.20 -15.21
CA LYS A 254 7.16 10.66 -16.46
C LYS A 254 7.88 10.17 -17.68
#